data_5b8028f6eb276078d33d8614b4010f1c
#
_entry.id   5b8028f6eb276078d33d8614b4010f1c
#
_cell.length_a   1.000
_cell.length_b   1.000
_cell.length_c   1.000
_cell.angle_alpha   90.00
_cell.angle_beta   90.00
_cell.angle_gamma   90.00
#
_symmetry.space_group_name_H-M   'P 1'
#
loop_
_entity.id
_entity.type
_entity.pdbx_description
1 polymer ?
#
loop_
_entity_poly.entity_id
_entity_poly.type
_entity_poly.pdbx_seq_one_letter_code
_entity_poly.pdbx_strand_id
1 'polypeptide(L)'
;MKLCLDAGHYGKYNQSPVVPAYWESEFTWKFHLLLQAELESRGIEVVTTRTEQGKDLDVYKRGQLAKGCDLFLSIHSNACADQSVDYPLACCCVNGTADVLGHELAQIVGSVMQTTGKPCIWKRKGNGGTDYYGVLRGAASVGVPGILLEHSFHTNKRATEWLMDDENLRRMAAAEADEIAAHFDVKTDPSGESNSRKIWDKLRTAGLSEAGTAGLMGNLKAESGLDPQNVQNTFESRLGYSDSGYTSAVDFGSYAHFVDDGAGYGLAQWTYPTRKAALLAFAKEQKKSVGDLEMQLDFLVKELREEYPALFRELCAASDVRSASDAVPTQFERPADMSEAVKVKHASFAEEFLREFGGGTVVTVPDLPDIMEGVLTLGGKSYAVKLNRM
;
A
#
# COMPACT_ATOMS: atom_id res chain seq x y z
N MET A 1 14.53 -2.10 7.14
CA MET A 1 14.52 -3.40 6.43
C MET A 1 14.40 -3.16 4.94
N LYS A 2 15.08 -3.97 4.14
CA LYS A 2 15.05 -3.90 2.67
C LYS A 2 14.71 -5.27 2.08
N LEU A 3 13.70 -5.35 1.22
CA LEU A 3 13.21 -6.60 0.61
C LEU A 3 13.39 -6.57 -0.91
N CYS A 4 13.87 -7.66 -1.50
CA CYS A 4 13.86 -7.86 -2.93
C CYS A 4 12.63 -8.69 -3.32
N LEU A 5 11.70 -8.10 -4.05
CA LEU A 5 10.45 -8.70 -4.48
C LEU A 5 10.53 -9.14 -5.94
N ASP A 6 10.20 -10.40 -6.22
CA ASP A 6 10.22 -11.00 -7.55
C ASP A 6 8.82 -11.45 -7.97
N ALA A 7 8.30 -10.87 -9.03
CA ALA A 7 7.13 -11.41 -9.71
C ALA A 7 7.57 -12.61 -10.56
N GLY A 8 7.08 -13.81 -10.25
CA GLY A 8 7.39 -15.03 -11.00
C GLY A 8 7.01 -14.92 -12.48
N HIS A 9 7.75 -15.58 -13.35
CA HIS A 9 7.52 -15.62 -14.80
C HIS A 9 7.54 -14.24 -15.49
N TYR A 10 7.05 -14.15 -16.73
CA TYR A 10 6.92 -12.91 -17.51
C TYR A 10 5.88 -13.10 -18.64
N GLY A 11 5.38 -12.00 -19.19
CA GLY A 11 4.44 -12.04 -20.31
C GLY A 11 3.19 -12.85 -20.01
N LYS A 12 2.88 -13.83 -20.88
CA LYS A 12 1.82 -14.84 -20.69
C LYS A 12 2.45 -16.21 -20.48
N TYR A 13 2.53 -16.66 -19.25
CA TYR A 13 3.17 -17.91 -18.85
C TYR A 13 2.34 -18.65 -17.80
N ASN A 14 2.28 -19.99 -17.89
CA ASN A 14 1.52 -20.89 -17.02
C ASN A 14 0.03 -20.55 -16.96
N GLN A 15 -0.69 -20.89 -18.05
CA GLN A 15 -2.14 -20.80 -18.11
C GLN A 15 -2.79 -21.87 -17.24
N SER A 16 -3.81 -21.50 -16.47
CA SER A 16 -4.61 -22.48 -15.74
C SER A 16 -5.36 -23.42 -16.70
N PRO A 17 -5.28 -24.73 -16.50
CA PRO A 17 -6.04 -25.68 -17.29
C PRO A 17 -7.54 -25.73 -16.94
N VAL A 18 -7.93 -25.16 -15.79
CA VAL A 18 -9.31 -25.18 -15.27
C VAL A 18 -10.00 -23.82 -15.36
N VAL A 19 -9.24 -22.73 -15.45
CA VAL A 19 -9.75 -21.37 -15.66
C VAL A 19 -8.90 -20.69 -16.74
N PRO A 20 -9.24 -20.84 -18.03
CA PRO A 20 -8.40 -20.39 -19.15
C PRO A 20 -8.09 -18.87 -19.18
N ALA A 21 -8.86 -18.07 -18.44
CA ALA A 21 -8.60 -16.63 -18.31
C ALA A 21 -7.41 -16.31 -17.37
N TYR A 22 -7.01 -17.28 -16.53
CA TYR A 22 -5.91 -17.10 -15.58
C TYR A 22 -4.56 -17.45 -16.19
N TRP A 23 -3.60 -16.57 -15.98
CA TRP A 23 -2.18 -16.78 -16.25
C TRP A 23 -1.39 -16.50 -14.97
N GLU A 24 -0.54 -17.42 -14.54
CA GLU A 24 0.30 -17.23 -13.35
C GLU A 24 1.12 -15.94 -13.44
N SER A 25 1.71 -15.68 -14.59
CA SER A 25 2.51 -14.46 -14.83
C SER A 25 1.72 -13.15 -14.72
N GLU A 26 0.40 -13.15 -14.96
CA GLU A 26 -0.46 -11.98 -14.76
C GLU A 26 -0.81 -11.80 -13.29
N PHE A 27 -1.10 -12.91 -12.61
CA PHE A 27 -1.31 -12.91 -11.16
C PHE A 27 -0.07 -12.40 -10.42
N THR A 28 1.10 -12.99 -10.65
CA THR A 28 2.33 -12.65 -9.95
C THR A 28 2.72 -11.19 -10.18
N TRP A 29 2.53 -10.69 -11.41
CA TRP A 29 2.76 -9.28 -11.73
C TRP A 29 1.81 -8.35 -10.98
N LYS A 30 0.53 -8.63 -10.97
CA LYS A 30 -0.46 -7.83 -10.27
C LYS A 30 -0.26 -7.85 -8.75
N PHE A 31 -0.06 -9.05 -8.22
CA PHE A 31 0.08 -9.22 -6.78
C PHE A 31 1.37 -8.58 -6.23
N HIS A 32 2.50 -8.67 -6.98
CA HIS A 32 3.73 -8.03 -6.48
C HIS A 32 3.60 -6.51 -6.38
N LEU A 33 2.84 -5.85 -7.27
CA LEU A 33 2.59 -4.41 -7.17
C LEU A 33 1.77 -4.06 -5.92
N LEU A 34 0.74 -4.86 -5.61
CA LEU A 34 -0.05 -4.69 -4.40
C LEU A 34 0.79 -4.92 -3.14
N LEU A 35 1.58 -6.00 -3.11
CA LEU A 35 2.44 -6.32 -1.98
C LEU A 35 3.56 -5.29 -1.80
N GLN A 36 4.14 -4.78 -2.89
CA GLN A 36 5.11 -3.68 -2.82
C GLN A 36 4.52 -2.47 -2.13
N ALA A 37 3.33 -2.00 -2.55
CA ALA A 37 2.67 -0.85 -1.95
C ALA A 37 2.40 -1.06 -0.44
N GLU A 38 1.95 -2.26 -0.05
CA GLU A 38 1.71 -2.61 1.36
C GLU A 38 3.01 -2.66 2.19
N LEU A 39 4.08 -3.19 1.64
CA LEU A 39 5.39 -3.22 2.30
C LEU A 39 5.97 -1.80 2.49
N GLU A 40 5.93 -1.00 1.43
CA GLU A 40 6.41 0.38 1.46
C GLU A 40 5.62 1.26 2.45
N SER A 41 4.30 1.06 2.54
CA SER A 41 3.45 1.74 3.53
C SER A 41 3.82 1.42 4.98
N ARG A 42 4.47 0.28 5.22
CA ARG A 42 5.00 -0.17 6.52
C ARG A 42 6.45 0.24 6.76
N GLY A 43 7.03 1.06 5.87
CA GLY A 43 8.41 1.53 5.97
C GLY A 43 9.47 0.50 5.56
N ILE A 44 9.09 -0.51 4.80
CA ILE A 44 10.01 -1.50 4.22
C ILE A 44 10.47 -1.00 2.85
N GLU A 45 11.77 -0.84 2.66
CA GLU A 45 12.33 -0.51 1.35
C GLU A 45 12.21 -1.72 0.41
N VAL A 46 11.57 -1.54 -0.75
CA VAL A 46 11.37 -2.62 -1.72
C VAL A 46 12.20 -2.40 -2.98
N VAL A 47 12.93 -3.43 -3.40
CA VAL A 47 13.59 -3.52 -4.71
C VAL A 47 12.87 -4.59 -5.52
N THR A 48 12.43 -4.26 -6.72
CA THR A 48 11.79 -5.24 -7.60
C THR A 48 12.78 -5.80 -8.62
N THR A 49 12.64 -7.06 -8.98
CA THR A 49 13.51 -7.71 -9.98
C THR A 49 13.23 -7.24 -11.40
N ARG A 50 12.03 -6.71 -11.65
CA ARG A 50 11.57 -6.23 -12.95
C ARG A 50 10.69 -5.00 -12.79
N THR A 51 10.78 -4.09 -13.75
CA THR A 51 9.94 -2.89 -13.87
C THR A 51 8.91 -2.98 -14.99
N GLU A 52 8.91 -4.07 -15.75
CA GLU A 52 8.01 -4.31 -16.88
C GLU A 52 7.53 -5.77 -16.90
N GLN A 53 6.22 -5.98 -17.06
CA GLN A 53 5.62 -7.30 -17.05
C GLN A 53 6.17 -8.23 -18.14
N GLY A 54 6.38 -7.71 -19.34
CA GLY A 54 6.82 -8.48 -20.51
C GLY A 54 8.33 -8.76 -20.55
N LYS A 55 9.11 -8.16 -19.65
CA LYS A 55 10.57 -8.31 -19.66
C LYS A 55 11.00 -9.61 -19.00
N ASP A 56 11.71 -10.44 -19.75
CA ASP A 56 12.37 -11.62 -19.20
C ASP A 56 13.70 -11.25 -18.53
N LEU A 57 14.01 -11.96 -17.45
CA LEU A 57 15.30 -11.94 -16.80
C LEU A 57 15.63 -13.35 -16.30
N ASP A 58 16.87 -13.80 -16.56
CA ASP A 58 17.38 -15.08 -16.09
C ASP A 58 17.11 -15.30 -14.60
N VAL A 59 16.55 -16.44 -14.24
CA VAL A 59 16.09 -16.75 -12.88
C VAL A 59 17.19 -16.63 -11.83
N TYR A 60 18.44 -16.99 -12.17
CA TYR A 60 19.57 -16.85 -11.25
C TYR A 60 19.91 -15.36 -11.03
N LYS A 61 19.88 -14.58 -12.11
CA LYS A 61 20.10 -13.12 -12.04
C LYS A 61 19.02 -12.41 -11.25
N ARG A 62 17.75 -12.84 -11.33
CA ARG A 62 16.68 -12.28 -10.48
C ARG A 62 17.05 -12.39 -9.01
N GLY A 63 17.47 -13.58 -8.55
CA GLY A 63 17.89 -13.78 -7.17
C GLY A 63 19.11 -12.94 -6.78
N GLN A 64 20.07 -12.72 -7.71
CA GLN A 64 21.26 -11.90 -7.42
C GLN A 64 20.94 -10.41 -7.22
N LEU A 65 19.81 -9.90 -7.72
CA LEU A 65 19.36 -8.53 -7.45
C LEU A 65 19.02 -8.29 -5.98
N ALA A 66 18.85 -9.35 -5.19
CA ALA A 66 18.67 -9.26 -3.75
C ALA A 66 19.93 -8.80 -2.99
N LYS A 67 21.07 -8.60 -3.66
CA LYS A 67 22.29 -8.17 -2.98
C LYS A 67 22.06 -6.92 -2.14
N GLY A 68 22.33 -7.04 -0.83
CA GLY A 68 22.13 -5.93 0.14
C GLY A 68 20.69 -5.80 0.65
N CYS A 69 19.81 -6.74 0.32
CA CYS A 69 18.50 -6.87 0.94
C CYS A 69 18.55 -7.86 2.12
N ASP A 70 17.57 -7.77 3.00
CA ASP A 70 17.41 -8.66 4.17
C ASP A 70 16.63 -9.93 3.80
N LEU A 71 15.79 -9.87 2.74
CA LEU A 71 14.98 -10.98 2.24
C LEU A 71 14.84 -10.89 0.72
N PHE A 72 14.78 -12.05 0.05
CA PHE A 72 14.31 -12.25 -1.30
C PHE A 72 12.99 -13.03 -1.27
N LEU A 73 11.92 -12.47 -1.83
CA LEU A 73 10.60 -13.11 -1.93
C LEU A 73 10.15 -13.20 -3.38
N SER A 74 9.94 -14.41 -3.89
CA SER A 74 9.42 -14.67 -5.23
C SER A 74 7.99 -15.19 -5.14
N ILE A 75 7.09 -14.55 -5.87
CA ILE A 75 5.64 -14.81 -5.87
C ILE A 75 5.30 -15.79 -6.98
N HIS A 76 4.55 -16.84 -6.65
CA HIS A 76 4.11 -17.89 -7.56
C HIS A 76 2.72 -18.46 -7.23
N SER A 77 2.16 -19.22 -8.16
CA SER A 77 1.07 -20.16 -7.91
C SER A 77 1.42 -21.51 -8.52
N ASN A 78 1.24 -22.58 -7.78
CA ASN A 78 1.69 -23.92 -8.12
C ASN A 78 0.76 -24.63 -9.11
N ALA A 79 1.23 -25.76 -9.65
CA ALA A 79 0.47 -26.66 -10.51
C ALA A 79 0.74 -28.12 -10.20
N CYS A 80 -0.27 -28.96 -10.26
CA CYS A 80 -0.12 -30.43 -10.21
C CYS A 80 -1.23 -31.12 -11.03
N ALA A 81 -1.08 -32.44 -11.23
CA ALA A 81 -2.06 -33.22 -11.99
C ALA A 81 -3.41 -33.38 -11.25
N ASP A 82 -3.39 -33.41 -9.93
CA ASP A 82 -4.59 -33.53 -9.10
C ASP A 82 -5.22 -32.13 -8.86
N GLN A 83 -6.35 -31.89 -9.51
CA GLN A 83 -7.06 -30.61 -9.43
C GLN A 83 -7.76 -30.36 -8.07
N SER A 84 -7.82 -31.35 -7.19
CA SER A 84 -8.34 -31.19 -5.84
C SER A 84 -7.32 -30.57 -4.88
N VAL A 85 -6.06 -30.54 -5.24
CA VAL A 85 -4.97 -29.99 -4.40
C VAL A 85 -5.11 -28.49 -4.22
N ASP A 86 -5.11 -28.05 -2.96
CA ASP A 86 -5.34 -26.67 -2.57
C ASP A 86 -4.66 -26.40 -1.21
N TYR A 87 -3.38 -26.01 -1.26
CA TYR A 87 -2.61 -25.57 -0.08
C TYR A 87 -1.47 -24.62 -0.50
N PRO A 88 -1.05 -23.70 0.36
CA PRO A 88 0.11 -22.88 0.11
C PRO A 88 1.41 -23.60 0.45
N LEU A 89 2.44 -23.30 -0.31
CA LEU A 89 3.77 -23.89 -0.15
C LEU A 89 4.85 -22.83 -0.20
N ALA A 90 5.65 -22.69 0.85
CA ALA A 90 6.87 -21.88 0.80
C ALA A 90 8.08 -22.74 0.47
N CYS A 91 8.67 -22.55 -0.69
CA CYS A 91 9.97 -23.10 -1.03
C CYS A 91 11.05 -22.22 -0.43
N CYS A 92 11.73 -22.70 0.64
CA CYS A 92 12.77 -21.95 1.34
C CYS A 92 14.17 -22.36 0.89
N CYS A 93 15.14 -21.46 1.02
CA CYS A 93 16.55 -21.77 0.82
C CYS A 93 16.99 -23.00 1.64
N VAL A 94 17.82 -23.87 1.04
CA VAL A 94 18.25 -25.12 1.68
C VAL A 94 19.09 -24.91 2.94
N ASN A 95 19.69 -23.74 3.13
CA ASN A 95 20.44 -23.38 4.34
C ASN A 95 19.55 -23.13 5.59
N GLY A 96 18.22 -23.02 5.41
CA GLY A 96 17.25 -22.89 6.49
C GLY A 96 17.09 -21.48 7.06
N THR A 97 17.75 -20.48 6.52
CA THR A 97 17.69 -19.09 7.05
C THR A 97 16.34 -18.41 6.86
N ALA A 98 15.47 -18.95 5.99
CA ALA A 98 14.15 -18.42 5.69
C ALA A 98 12.98 -19.34 6.16
N ASP A 99 13.29 -20.42 6.92
CA ASP A 99 12.29 -21.45 7.26
C ASP A 99 11.15 -20.91 8.14
N VAL A 100 11.46 -20.07 9.12
CA VAL A 100 10.47 -19.52 10.05
C VAL A 100 9.49 -18.64 9.30
N LEU A 101 9.99 -17.59 8.63
CA LEU A 101 9.15 -16.68 7.85
C LEU A 101 8.41 -17.40 6.70
N GLY A 102 9.07 -18.37 6.03
CA GLY A 102 8.41 -19.14 4.99
C GLY A 102 7.22 -19.94 5.53
N HIS A 103 7.32 -20.48 6.73
CA HIS A 103 6.21 -21.17 7.39
C HIS A 103 5.08 -20.18 7.78
N GLU A 104 5.42 -19.06 8.37
CA GLU A 104 4.49 -17.99 8.75
C GLU A 104 3.73 -17.47 7.53
N LEU A 105 4.41 -17.12 6.43
CA LEU A 105 3.76 -16.67 5.19
C LEU A 105 2.85 -17.74 4.59
N ALA A 106 3.28 -19.01 4.56
CA ALA A 106 2.40 -20.09 4.10
C ALA A 106 1.15 -20.22 4.98
N GLN A 107 1.26 -20.04 6.31
CA GLN A 107 0.11 -20.03 7.21
C GLN A 107 -0.84 -18.86 6.93
N ILE A 108 -0.32 -17.65 6.70
CA ILE A 108 -1.10 -16.47 6.33
C ILE A 108 -1.87 -16.73 5.03
N VAL A 109 -1.19 -17.21 3.97
CA VAL A 109 -1.84 -17.55 2.70
C VAL A 109 -2.95 -18.57 2.91
N GLY A 110 -2.68 -19.65 3.67
CA GLY A 110 -3.68 -20.67 3.97
C GLY A 110 -4.91 -20.14 4.71
N SER A 111 -4.70 -19.25 5.67
CA SER A 111 -5.75 -18.62 6.47
C SER A 111 -6.59 -17.65 5.64
N VAL A 112 -5.96 -16.76 4.88
CA VAL A 112 -6.65 -15.73 4.08
C VAL A 112 -7.40 -16.36 2.90
N MET A 113 -6.80 -17.34 2.21
CA MET A 113 -7.45 -18.08 1.11
C MET A 113 -8.44 -19.13 1.61
N GLN A 114 -8.40 -19.52 2.90
CA GLN A 114 -9.16 -20.64 3.46
C GLN A 114 -8.93 -21.93 2.65
N THR A 115 -7.64 -22.27 2.43
CA THR A 115 -7.27 -23.47 1.67
C THR A 115 -7.68 -24.76 2.38
N THR A 116 -7.99 -25.80 1.61
CA THR A 116 -8.44 -27.08 2.19
C THR A 116 -7.30 -27.95 2.76
N GLY A 117 -6.10 -27.76 2.19
CA GLY A 117 -4.88 -28.46 2.64
C GLY A 117 -4.05 -27.60 3.58
N LYS A 118 -3.18 -28.25 4.35
CA LYS A 118 -2.34 -27.58 5.34
C LYS A 118 -1.16 -26.88 4.68
N PRO A 119 -0.85 -25.64 5.10
CA PRO A 119 0.36 -24.93 4.69
C PRO A 119 1.61 -25.73 5.00
N CYS A 120 2.62 -25.66 4.14
CA CYS A 120 3.88 -26.35 4.37
C CYS A 120 5.08 -25.58 3.81
N ILE A 121 6.28 -25.95 4.26
CA ILE A 121 7.55 -25.50 3.69
C ILE A 121 8.24 -26.65 2.97
N TRP A 122 9.03 -26.33 1.96
CA TRP A 122 9.81 -27.29 1.21
C TRP A 122 11.22 -26.76 0.93
N LYS A 123 12.23 -27.59 1.23
CA LYS A 123 13.62 -27.32 0.87
C LYS A 123 14.07 -28.31 -0.18
N ARG A 124 14.12 -27.89 -1.42
CA ARG A 124 14.49 -28.73 -2.55
C ARG A 124 15.95 -28.54 -2.94
N LYS A 125 16.76 -29.58 -2.75
CA LYS A 125 18.16 -29.59 -3.18
C LYS A 125 18.29 -29.88 -4.67
N GLY A 126 19.09 -29.07 -5.34
CA GLY A 126 19.56 -29.27 -6.70
C GLY A 126 20.93 -29.97 -6.72
N ASN A 127 21.59 -29.89 -7.87
CA ASN A 127 22.92 -30.45 -8.05
C ASN A 127 23.94 -29.83 -7.09
N GLY A 128 24.80 -30.66 -6.53
CA GLY A 128 25.83 -30.20 -5.57
C GLY A 128 25.31 -29.73 -4.21
N GLY A 129 24.04 -30.03 -3.88
CA GLY A 129 23.43 -29.68 -2.59
C GLY A 129 22.98 -28.21 -2.47
N THR A 130 23.06 -27.43 -3.55
CA THR A 130 22.55 -26.06 -3.63
C THR A 130 21.03 -26.05 -3.83
N ASP A 131 20.40 -24.86 -3.79
CA ASP A 131 18.97 -24.73 -4.05
C ASP A 131 18.59 -25.20 -5.47
N TYR A 132 17.49 -25.93 -5.59
CA TYR A 132 16.96 -26.36 -6.88
C TYR A 132 16.46 -25.17 -7.72
N TYR A 133 15.75 -24.23 -7.09
CA TYR A 133 15.18 -23.07 -7.80
C TYR A 133 16.27 -22.03 -8.11
N GLY A 134 16.33 -21.59 -9.37
CA GLY A 134 17.33 -20.65 -9.85
C GLY A 134 17.33 -19.33 -9.07
N VAL A 135 16.15 -18.80 -8.77
CA VAL A 135 15.98 -17.55 -8.01
C VAL A 135 16.53 -17.67 -6.58
N LEU A 136 16.29 -18.80 -5.91
CA LEU A 136 16.81 -19.05 -4.56
C LEU A 136 18.33 -19.25 -4.58
N ARG A 137 18.88 -19.97 -5.60
CA ARG A 137 20.35 -20.04 -5.78
C ARG A 137 20.98 -18.68 -5.98
N GLY A 138 20.31 -17.81 -6.77
CA GLY A 138 20.77 -16.45 -7.00
C GLY A 138 20.82 -15.64 -5.71
N ALA A 139 19.76 -15.66 -4.91
CA ALA A 139 19.69 -14.98 -3.62
C ALA A 139 20.75 -15.54 -2.64
N ALA A 140 20.84 -16.86 -2.51
CA ALA A 140 21.86 -17.53 -1.66
C ALA A 140 23.28 -17.16 -2.09
N SER A 141 23.56 -16.97 -3.39
CA SER A 141 24.90 -16.62 -3.89
C SER A 141 25.36 -15.22 -3.46
N VAL A 142 24.44 -14.36 -3.07
CA VAL A 142 24.71 -13.02 -2.54
C VAL A 142 24.46 -12.91 -1.04
N GLY A 143 24.23 -14.06 -0.36
CA GLY A 143 24.10 -14.17 1.09
C GLY A 143 22.73 -13.77 1.64
N VAL A 144 21.67 -13.72 0.80
CA VAL A 144 20.34 -13.28 1.19
C VAL A 144 19.40 -14.47 1.38
N PRO A 145 18.65 -14.56 2.51
CA PRO A 145 17.58 -15.54 2.70
C PRO A 145 16.54 -15.43 1.58
N GLY A 146 16.08 -16.57 1.05
CA GLY A 146 15.13 -16.58 -0.06
C GLY A 146 13.93 -17.49 0.19
N ILE A 147 12.76 -17.00 -0.20
CA ILE A 147 11.49 -17.70 -0.21
C ILE A 147 10.90 -17.60 -1.61
N LEU A 148 10.40 -18.72 -2.16
CA LEU A 148 9.51 -18.77 -3.29
C LEU A 148 8.16 -19.22 -2.74
N LEU A 149 7.17 -18.31 -2.73
CA LEU A 149 5.87 -18.53 -2.13
C LEU A 149 4.83 -18.89 -3.19
N GLU A 150 4.27 -20.07 -3.05
CA GLU A 150 3.23 -20.61 -3.91
C GLU A 150 1.85 -20.37 -3.26
N HIS A 151 1.08 -19.45 -3.84
CA HIS A 151 -0.26 -19.09 -3.41
C HIS A 151 -1.27 -20.14 -3.88
N SER A 152 -1.20 -21.33 -3.28
CA SER A 152 -1.97 -22.50 -3.69
C SER A 152 -1.71 -22.93 -5.15
N PHE A 153 -2.67 -23.60 -5.81
CA PHE A 153 -2.52 -24.25 -7.10
C PHE A 153 -3.47 -23.70 -8.16
N HIS A 154 -2.94 -23.15 -9.24
CA HIS A 154 -3.77 -22.66 -10.36
C HIS A 154 -4.35 -23.82 -11.23
N THR A 155 -4.12 -25.07 -10.84
CA THR A 155 -4.84 -26.25 -11.33
C THR A 155 -6.10 -26.55 -10.51
N ASN A 156 -6.31 -25.90 -9.36
CA ASN A 156 -7.53 -25.98 -8.56
C ASN A 156 -8.45 -24.80 -8.93
N LYS A 157 -9.69 -25.11 -9.35
CA LYS A 157 -10.63 -24.09 -9.84
C LYS A 157 -10.93 -23.01 -8.79
N ARG A 158 -11.24 -23.42 -7.54
CA ARG A 158 -11.56 -22.49 -6.45
C ARG A 158 -10.38 -21.55 -6.16
N ALA A 159 -9.19 -22.14 -6.03
CA ALA A 159 -7.98 -21.34 -5.76
C ALA A 159 -7.70 -20.36 -6.91
N THR A 160 -7.85 -20.79 -8.15
CA THR A 160 -7.64 -19.93 -9.32
C THR A 160 -8.62 -18.77 -9.38
N GLU A 161 -9.93 -19.03 -9.18
CA GLU A 161 -10.96 -18.00 -9.15
C GLU A 161 -10.72 -17.01 -8.00
N TRP A 162 -10.23 -17.49 -6.83
CA TRP A 162 -9.84 -16.65 -5.71
C TRP A 162 -8.66 -15.72 -6.04
N LEU A 163 -7.64 -16.23 -6.77
CA LEU A 163 -6.44 -15.46 -7.17
C LEU A 163 -6.74 -14.45 -8.31
N MET A 164 -7.92 -14.47 -8.90
CA MET A 164 -8.35 -13.49 -9.90
C MET A 164 -9.14 -12.33 -9.31
N ASP A 165 -9.57 -12.43 -8.07
CA ASP A 165 -10.36 -11.41 -7.41
C ASP A 165 -9.47 -10.33 -6.78
N ASP A 166 -9.66 -9.08 -7.17
CA ASP A 166 -8.84 -7.95 -6.76
C ASP A 166 -8.92 -7.63 -5.27
N GLU A 167 -10.09 -7.80 -4.66
CA GLU A 167 -10.28 -7.55 -3.24
C GLU A 167 -9.58 -8.63 -2.40
N ASN A 168 -9.63 -9.87 -2.85
CA ASN A 168 -8.88 -10.97 -2.27
C ASN A 168 -7.37 -10.70 -2.31
N LEU A 169 -6.87 -10.25 -3.46
CA LEU A 169 -5.44 -9.94 -3.61
C LEU A 169 -4.99 -8.80 -2.71
N ARG A 170 -5.79 -7.73 -2.55
CA ARG A 170 -5.47 -6.64 -1.61
C ARG A 170 -5.40 -7.15 -0.17
N ARG A 171 -6.39 -7.94 0.27
CA ARG A 171 -6.40 -8.51 1.61
C ARG A 171 -5.19 -9.41 1.86
N MET A 172 -4.79 -10.21 0.86
CA MET A 172 -3.61 -11.06 0.94
C MET A 172 -2.34 -10.22 1.05
N ALA A 173 -2.17 -9.22 0.19
CA ALA A 173 -1.00 -8.34 0.19
C ALA A 173 -0.83 -7.64 1.55
N ALA A 174 -1.91 -7.11 2.13
CA ALA A 174 -1.89 -6.50 3.45
C ALA A 174 -1.46 -7.51 4.52
N ALA A 175 -2.04 -8.72 4.53
CA ALA A 175 -1.73 -9.74 5.53
C ALA A 175 -0.27 -10.27 5.44
N GLU A 176 0.26 -10.45 4.22
CA GLU A 176 1.67 -10.85 4.04
C GLU A 176 2.63 -9.73 4.44
N ALA A 177 2.30 -8.48 4.13
CA ALA A 177 3.11 -7.34 4.53
C ALA A 177 3.13 -7.15 6.06
N ASP A 178 1.99 -7.37 6.75
CA ASP A 178 1.92 -7.35 8.21
C ASP A 178 2.81 -8.42 8.82
N GLU A 179 2.78 -9.65 8.29
CA GLU A 179 3.61 -10.74 8.78
C GLU A 179 5.10 -10.48 8.56
N ILE A 180 5.48 -9.99 7.37
CA ILE A 180 6.87 -9.64 7.08
C ILE A 180 7.35 -8.53 8.02
N ALA A 181 6.54 -7.49 8.22
CA ALA A 181 6.87 -6.40 9.13
C ALA A 181 7.05 -6.88 10.58
N ALA A 182 6.16 -7.77 11.04
CA ALA A 182 6.24 -8.36 12.38
C ALA A 182 7.49 -9.24 12.54
N HIS A 183 7.80 -10.10 11.57
CA HIS A 183 8.95 -11.00 11.61
C HIS A 183 10.29 -10.24 11.72
N PHE A 184 10.41 -9.11 11.05
CA PHE A 184 11.64 -8.29 11.06
C PHE A 184 11.63 -7.19 12.11
N ASP A 185 10.67 -7.19 13.01
CA ASP A 185 10.53 -6.16 14.04
C ASP A 185 10.59 -4.74 13.44
N VAL A 186 10.05 -4.64 12.19
CA VAL A 186 9.92 -3.33 11.54
C VAL A 186 8.99 -2.53 12.41
N LYS A 187 9.53 -1.49 13.03
CA LYS A 187 8.71 -0.53 13.74
C LYS A 187 7.83 0.15 12.68
N THR A 188 6.74 -0.51 12.33
CA THR A 188 5.59 0.20 11.80
C THR A 188 5.34 1.32 12.77
N ASP A 189 5.10 2.53 12.27
CA ASP A 189 4.73 3.66 13.12
C ASP A 189 3.86 3.11 14.27
N PRO A 190 4.25 3.31 15.57
CA PRO A 190 3.60 2.62 16.69
C PRO A 190 2.10 2.89 16.78
N SER A 191 1.57 3.75 15.93
CA SER A 191 0.14 3.98 15.81
C SER A 191 -0.60 2.83 15.12
N GLY A 192 0.03 1.97 14.28
CA GLY A 192 -0.68 0.99 13.44
C GLY A 192 -1.81 1.64 12.62
N GLU A 193 -1.74 2.94 12.48
CA GLU A 193 -2.81 3.76 11.94
C GLU A 193 -2.84 3.63 10.42
N SER A 194 -3.98 3.18 9.93
CA SER A 194 -4.28 3.19 8.49
C SER A 194 -4.13 4.61 7.93
N ASN A 195 -3.83 4.74 6.64
CA ASN A 195 -3.85 6.05 5.98
C ASN A 195 -5.12 6.84 6.31
N SER A 196 -6.26 6.17 6.39
CA SER A 196 -7.53 6.80 6.74
C SER A 196 -7.50 7.43 8.14
N ARG A 197 -6.90 6.77 9.13
CA ARG A 197 -6.78 7.33 10.49
C ARG A 197 -5.82 8.52 10.51
N LYS A 198 -4.66 8.41 9.88
CA LYS A 198 -3.69 9.52 9.77
C LYS A 198 -4.30 10.74 9.08
N ILE A 199 -5.04 10.52 7.98
CA ILE A 199 -5.74 11.59 7.27
C ILE A 199 -6.79 12.22 8.17
N TRP A 200 -7.61 11.42 8.85
CA TRP A 200 -8.61 11.91 9.79
C TRP A 200 -7.99 12.82 10.85
N ASP A 201 -7.00 12.33 11.57
CA ASP A 201 -6.38 13.08 12.67
C ASP A 201 -5.68 14.35 12.20
N LYS A 202 -5.02 14.32 11.06
CA LYS A 202 -4.39 15.49 10.44
C LYS A 202 -5.43 16.57 10.09
N LEU A 203 -6.52 16.19 9.43
CA LEU A 203 -7.58 17.12 9.05
C LEU A 203 -8.32 17.68 10.28
N ARG A 204 -8.57 16.84 11.29
CA ARG A 204 -9.13 17.29 12.57
C ARG A 204 -8.20 18.27 13.27
N THR A 205 -6.89 17.99 13.31
CA THR A 205 -5.88 18.89 13.88
C THR A 205 -5.80 20.20 13.09
N ALA A 206 -6.03 20.20 11.78
CA ALA A 206 -6.11 21.39 10.95
C ALA A 206 -7.35 22.25 11.24
N GLY A 207 -8.35 21.75 12.01
CA GLY A 207 -9.51 22.48 12.47
C GLY A 207 -10.83 22.15 11.76
N LEU A 208 -10.84 21.15 10.84
CA LEU A 208 -12.08 20.70 10.21
C LEU A 208 -12.99 20.06 11.29
N SER A 209 -14.31 20.23 11.15
CA SER A 209 -15.30 19.51 11.97
C SER A 209 -15.28 18.00 11.65
N GLU A 210 -15.91 17.18 12.47
CA GLU A 210 -16.03 15.73 12.15
C GLU A 210 -16.77 15.52 10.82
N ALA A 211 -17.87 16.22 10.60
CA ALA A 211 -18.62 16.15 9.34
C ALA A 211 -17.81 16.68 8.14
N GLY A 212 -17.06 17.77 8.33
CA GLY A 212 -16.18 18.32 7.29
C GLY A 212 -15.01 17.42 6.96
N THR A 213 -14.38 16.80 7.98
CA THR A 213 -13.30 15.81 7.81
C THR A 213 -13.82 14.59 7.04
N ALA A 214 -14.93 14.01 7.49
CA ALA A 214 -15.55 12.89 6.83
C ALA A 214 -15.93 13.21 5.38
N GLY A 215 -16.55 14.37 5.14
CA GLY A 215 -16.94 14.82 3.81
C GLY A 215 -15.76 14.96 2.84
N LEU A 216 -14.64 15.55 3.29
CA LEU A 216 -13.41 15.63 2.49
C LEU A 216 -12.82 14.25 2.24
N MET A 217 -12.71 13.41 3.27
CA MET A 217 -12.17 12.05 3.15
C MET A 217 -12.97 11.16 2.21
N GLY A 218 -14.31 11.29 2.18
CA GLY A 218 -15.16 10.56 1.25
C GLY A 218 -14.83 10.85 -0.21
N ASN A 219 -14.51 12.10 -0.52
CA ASN A 219 -14.06 12.52 -1.85
C ASN A 219 -12.64 12.00 -2.13
N LEU A 220 -11.68 12.18 -1.24
CA LEU A 220 -10.32 11.64 -1.39
C LEU A 220 -10.33 10.10 -1.58
N LYS A 221 -11.24 9.38 -0.90
CA LYS A 221 -11.43 7.94 -1.10
C LYS A 221 -11.93 7.60 -2.49
N ALA A 222 -12.84 8.39 -3.02
CA ALA A 222 -13.38 8.18 -4.37
C ALA A 222 -12.33 8.48 -5.46
N GLU A 223 -11.48 9.49 -5.23
CA GLU A 223 -10.46 9.95 -6.17
C GLU A 223 -9.22 9.05 -6.23
N SER A 224 -8.68 8.69 -5.07
CA SER A 224 -7.37 8.00 -4.98
C SER A 224 -7.37 6.73 -4.15
N GLY A 225 -8.50 6.35 -3.55
CA GLY A 225 -8.51 5.28 -2.56
C GLY A 225 -7.77 5.62 -1.26
N LEU A 226 -7.44 6.88 -1.01
CA LEU A 226 -6.56 7.38 0.06
C LEU A 226 -5.08 6.97 -0.12
N ASP A 227 -4.69 6.67 -1.35
CA ASP A 227 -3.30 6.37 -1.70
C ASP A 227 -2.58 7.65 -2.18
N PRO A 228 -1.53 8.11 -1.47
CA PRO A 228 -0.77 9.29 -1.88
C PRO A 228 0.10 9.07 -3.12
N GLN A 229 0.28 7.84 -3.57
CA GLN A 229 1.04 7.53 -4.79
C GLN A 229 0.14 7.30 -6.01
N ASN A 230 -1.19 7.24 -5.84
CA ASN A 230 -2.12 6.91 -6.90
C ASN A 230 -1.96 7.82 -8.13
N VAL A 231 -1.66 7.21 -9.27
CA VAL A 231 -1.72 7.84 -10.60
C VAL A 231 -3.11 7.56 -11.18
N GLN A 232 -3.72 8.52 -11.83
CA GLN A 232 -5.02 8.33 -12.47
C GLN A 232 -5.03 7.07 -13.35
N ASN A 233 -5.86 6.07 -13.02
CA ASN A 233 -5.87 4.73 -13.62
C ASN A 233 -5.90 4.72 -15.16
N THR A 234 -6.56 5.71 -15.79
CA THR A 234 -6.61 5.85 -17.25
C THR A 234 -5.26 6.26 -17.87
N PHE A 235 -4.32 6.73 -17.07
CA PHE A 235 -2.99 7.16 -17.49
C PHE A 235 -1.88 6.16 -17.19
N GLU A 236 -2.04 5.21 -16.27
CA GLU A 236 -1.01 4.21 -15.93
C GLU A 236 -0.48 3.47 -17.17
N SER A 237 -1.38 2.89 -17.95
CA SER A 237 -0.99 2.18 -19.18
C SER A 237 -0.40 3.09 -20.25
N ARG A 238 -0.82 4.36 -20.30
CA ARG A 238 -0.33 5.36 -21.25
C ARG A 238 1.07 5.85 -20.90
N LEU A 239 1.33 6.04 -19.60
CA LEU A 239 2.62 6.51 -19.08
C LEU A 239 3.63 5.35 -18.93
N GLY A 240 3.14 4.11 -18.80
CA GLY A 240 3.97 2.92 -18.66
C GLY A 240 4.59 2.76 -17.28
N TYR A 241 4.02 3.41 -16.25
CA TYR A 241 4.44 3.32 -14.86
C TYR A 241 3.35 2.70 -13.99
N SER A 242 3.74 1.99 -12.94
CA SER A 242 2.92 1.77 -11.75
C SER A 242 2.95 3.02 -10.86
N ASP A 243 2.04 3.12 -9.89
CA ASP A 243 1.97 4.25 -8.96
C ASP A 243 3.31 4.52 -8.26
N SER A 244 3.91 3.50 -7.67
CA SER A 244 5.22 3.60 -7.03
C SER A 244 6.37 3.85 -8.02
N GLY A 245 6.31 3.24 -9.21
CA GLY A 245 7.29 3.47 -10.28
C GLY A 245 7.26 4.90 -10.79
N TYR A 246 6.06 5.49 -10.96
CA TYR A 246 5.88 6.87 -11.35
C TYR A 246 6.40 7.82 -10.27
N THR A 247 6.01 7.60 -9.00
CA THR A 247 6.50 8.36 -7.85
C THR A 247 8.02 8.35 -7.78
N SER A 248 8.64 7.18 -7.85
CA SER A 248 10.10 7.04 -7.84
C SER A 248 10.76 7.76 -9.01
N ALA A 249 10.22 7.66 -10.22
CA ALA A 249 10.76 8.33 -11.39
C ALA A 249 10.70 9.86 -11.27
N VAL A 250 9.66 10.40 -10.65
CA VAL A 250 9.53 11.84 -10.34
C VAL A 250 10.56 12.26 -9.29
N ASP A 251 10.65 11.53 -8.18
CA ASP A 251 11.55 11.85 -7.06
C ASP A 251 13.03 11.81 -7.48
N PHE A 252 13.42 10.84 -8.30
CA PHE A 252 14.78 10.73 -8.84
C PHE A 252 15.05 11.67 -10.04
N GLY A 253 14.02 12.38 -10.53
CA GLY A 253 14.14 13.29 -11.66
C GLY A 253 14.33 12.59 -13.02
N SER A 254 14.09 11.28 -13.10
CA SER A 254 14.14 10.50 -14.35
C SER A 254 12.87 10.69 -15.21
N TYR A 255 11.79 11.18 -14.63
CA TYR A 255 10.56 11.59 -15.32
C TYR A 255 10.36 13.10 -15.21
N ALA A 256 10.56 13.80 -16.31
CA ALA A 256 10.51 15.27 -16.33
C ALA A 256 9.11 15.87 -16.55
N HIS A 257 8.13 15.06 -16.98
CA HIS A 257 6.81 15.51 -17.40
C HIS A 257 5.73 15.50 -16.30
N PHE A 258 6.11 15.28 -15.05
CA PHE A 258 5.18 15.25 -13.91
C PHE A 258 4.17 16.42 -13.92
N VAL A 259 4.63 17.61 -14.25
CA VAL A 259 3.82 18.83 -14.19
C VAL A 259 2.83 18.94 -15.37
N ASP A 260 3.20 18.47 -16.55
CA ASP A 260 2.49 18.73 -17.81
C ASP A 260 1.94 17.48 -18.52
N ASP A 261 2.01 16.30 -17.89
CA ASP A 261 1.51 15.04 -18.46
C ASP A 261 -0.03 14.91 -18.47
N GLY A 262 -0.72 15.74 -17.69
CA GLY A 262 -2.17 15.75 -17.59
C GLY A 262 -2.77 14.62 -16.76
N ALA A 263 -1.93 13.77 -16.12
CA ALA A 263 -2.39 12.72 -15.22
C ALA A 263 -2.73 13.29 -13.84
N GLY A 264 -3.84 12.85 -13.25
CA GLY A 264 -4.13 13.09 -11.83
C GLY A 264 -3.14 12.28 -10.97
N TYR A 265 -2.70 12.87 -9.84
CA TYR A 265 -1.73 12.24 -8.95
C TYR A 265 -2.04 12.48 -7.47
N GLY A 266 -1.82 11.46 -6.65
CA GLY A 266 -1.86 11.51 -5.19
C GLY A 266 -3.26 11.64 -4.62
N LEU A 267 -3.35 11.96 -3.33
CA LEU A 267 -4.59 11.96 -2.54
C LEU A 267 -5.75 12.71 -3.18
N ALA A 268 -5.51 13.92 -3.69
CA ALA A 268 -6.54 14.79 -4.26
C ALA A 268 -6.50 14.83 -5.80
N GLN A 269 -5.87 13.83 -6.43
CA GLN A 269 -5.72 13.71 -7.89
C GLN A 269 -5.35 15.04 -8.56
N TRP A 270 -4.27 15.67 -8.05
CA TRP A 270 -3.76 16.91 -8.62
C TRP A 270 -3.41 16.73 -10.10
N THR A 271 -4.15 17.42 -10.98
CA THR A 271 -4.05 17.25 -12.44
C THR A 271 -3.52 18.52 -13.12
N TYR A 272 -3.98 19.70 -12.66
CA TYR A 272 -3.59 20.97 -13.30
C TYR A 272 -2.09 21.26 -13.12
N PRO A 273 -1.39 21.71 -14.20
CA PRO A 273 0.04 21.97 -14.15
C PRO A 273 0.48 22.88 -13.00
N THR A 274 -0.29 23.94 -12.72
CA THR A 274 0.01 24.86 -11.61
C THR A 274 -0.05 24.18 -10.25
N ARG A 275 -1.04 23.31 -10.02
CA ARG A 275 -1.18 22.56 -8.76
C ARG A 275 -0.12 21.49 -8.63
N LYS A 276 0.17 20.73 -9.71
CA LYS A 276 1.25 19.72 -9.72
C LYS A 276 2.63 20.36 -9.51
N ALA A 277 2.89 21.52 -10.13
CA ALA A 277 4.13 22.25 -9.90
C ALA A 277 4.27 22.71 -8.45
N ALA A 278 3.20 23.19 -7.83
CA ALA A 278 3.18 23.60 -6.43
C ALA A 278 3.41 22.39 -5.48
N LEU A 279 2.74 21.25 -5.73
CA LEU A 279 2.94 20.02 -4.97
C LEU A 279 4.41 19.55 -5.04
N LEU A 280 4.98 19.49 -6.25
CA LEU A 280 6.37 19.07 -6.45
C LEU A 280 7.38 20.04 -5.79
N ALA A 281 7.12 21.34 -5.85
CA ALA A 281 7.95 22.34 -5.20
C ALA A 281 7.90 22.18 -3.67
N PHE A 282 6.71 21.97 -3.12
CA PHE A 282 6.49 21.77 -1.70
C PHE A 282 7.17 20.48 -1.20
N ALA A 283 7.06 19.38 -1.94
CA ALA A 283 7.76 18.13 -1.62
C ALA A 283 9.29 18.32 -1.57
N LYS A 284 9.85 19.02 -2.55
CA LYS A 284 11.29 19.34 -2.62
C LYS A 284 11.74 20.24 -1.46
N GLU A 285 10.94 21.23 -1.09
CA GLU A 285 11.22 22.11 0.06
C GLU A 285 11.26 21.31 1.36
N GLN A 286 10.32 20.38 1.54
CA GLN A 286 10.26 19.50 2.70
C GLN A 286 11.29 18.35 2.67
N LYS A 287 12.00 18.17 1.55
CA LYS A 287 12.91 17.04 1.32
C LYS A 287 12.22 15.67 1.47
N LYS A 288 10.99 15.60 1.02
CA LYS A 288 10.14 14.42 1.06
C LYS A 288 9.85 13.91 -0.35
N SER A 289 9.46 12.64 -0.46
CA SER A 289 8.89 12.09 -1.69
C SER A 289 7.63 12.85 -2.07
N VAL A 290 7.37 12.99 -3.38
CA VAL A 290 6.11 13.55 -3.88
C VAL A 290 4.91 12.67 -3.48
N GLY A 291 5.15 11.37 -3.19
CA GLY A 291 4.16 10.41 -2.70
C GLY A 291 4.13 10.25 -1.17
N ASP A 292 4.82 11.08 -0.38
CA ASP A 292 4.75 11.00 1.09
C ASP A 292 3.39 11.50 1.59
N LEU A 293 2.70 10.67 2.39
CA LEU A 293 1.36 10.97 2.87
C LEU A 293 1.28 12.25 3.70
N GLU A 294 2.19 12.42 4.66
CA GLU A 294 2.19 13.57 5.56
C GLU A 294 2.46 14.87 4.80
N MET A 295 3.41 14.82 3.87
CA MET A 295 3.72 15.96 2.99
C MET A 295 2.50 16.35 2.15
N GLN A 296 1.80 15.38 1.55
CA GLN A 296 0.60 15.67 0.75
C GLN A 296 -0.54 16.21 1.61
N LEU A 297 -0.69 15.76 2.83
CA LEU A 297 -1.68 16.30 3.77
C LEU A 297 -1.35 17.73 4.18
N ASP A 298 -0.08 18.02 4.44
CA ASP A 298 0.36 19.40 4.73
C ASP A 298 0.11 20.32 3.54
N PHE A 299 0.41 19.84 2.32
CA PHE A 299 0.13 20.59 1.10
C PHE A 299 -1.37 20.78 0.89
N LEU A 300 -2.20 19.75 1.06
CA LEU A 300 -3.66 19.83 0.92
C LEU A 300 -4.26 20.86 1.90
N VAL A 301 -3.86 20.83 3.16
CA VAL A 301 -4.33 21.79 4.17
C VAL A 301 -3.89 23.21 3.81
N LYS A 302 -2.64 23.39 3.37
CA LYS A 302 -2.13 24.68 2.89
C LYS A 302 -2.95 25.16 1.70
N GLU A 303 -3.15 24.36 0.68
CA GLU A 303 -3.92 24.71 -0.53
C GLU A 303 -5.37 25.08 -0.19
N LEU A 304 -6.04 24.31 0.68
CA LEU A 304 -7.40 24.63 1.13
C LEU A 304 -7.48 25.97 1.85
N ARG A 305 -6.50 26.30 2.67
CA ARG A 305 -6.49 27.58 3.41
C ARG A 305 -6.19 28.79 2.51
N GLU A 306 -5.25 28.66 1.61
CA GLU A 306 -4.74 29.76 0.79
C GLU A 306 -5.57 29.97 -0.48
N GLU A 307 -5.89 28.88 -1.19
CA GLU A 307 -6.56 28.97 -2.51
C GLU A 307 -8.07 28.73 -2.43
N TYR A 308 -8.54 27.99 -1.41
CA TYR A 308 -9.96 27.66 -1.23
C TYR A 308 -10.51 28.05 0.15
N PRO A 309 -10.29 29.28 0.63
CA PRO A 309 -10.62 29.67 2.01
C PRO A 309 -12.14 29.63 2.32
N ALA A 310 -13.00 29.71 1.32
CA ALA A 310 -14.44 29.55 1.50
C ALA A 310 -14.79 28.10 1.85
N LEU A 311 -14.29 27.15 1.08
CA LEU A 311 -14.49 25.72 1.33
C LEU A 311 -13.85 25.31 2.68
N PHE A 312 -12.64 25.77 2.96
CA PHE A 312 -11.98 25.48 4.24
C PHE A 312 -12.86 25.88 5.43
N ARG A 313 -13.41 27.11 5.41
CA ARG A 313 -14.32 27.58 6.48
C ARG A 313 -15.62 26.77 6.55
N GLU A 314 -16.18 26.40 5.40
CA GLU A 314 -17.38 25.55 5.33
C GLU A 314 -17.12 24.18 5.96
N LEU A 315 -16.01 23.53 5.64
CA LEU A 315 -15.61 22.25 6.23
C LEU A 315 -15.30 22.36 7.73
N CYS A 316 -14.73 23.46 8.21
CA CYS A 316 -14.53 23.71 9.64
C CYS A 316 -15.87 23.84 10.39
N ALA A 317 -16.90 24.41 9.77
CA ALA A 317 -18.20 24.69 10.39
C ALA A 317 -19.26 23.59 10.09
N ALA A 318 -18.94 22.60 9.26
CA ALA A 318 -19.91 21.60 8.80
C ALA A 318 -20.48 20.79 9.97
N SER A 319 -21.80 20.62 9.98
CA SER A 319 -22.52 19.77 10.92
C SER A 319 -23.25 18.60 10.24
N ASP A 320 -23.30 18.61 8.91
CA ASP A 320 -23.91 17.59 8.08
C ASP A 320 -22.89 17.02 7.09
N VAL A 321 -22.69 15.71 7.12
CA VAL A 321 -21.66 15.02 6.34
C VAL A 321 -21.95 15.03 4.86
N ARG A 322 -23.26 14.95 4.47
CA ARG A 322 -23.66 14.97 3.07
C ARG A 322 -23.36 16.33 2.45
N SER A 323 -23.76 17.39 3.11
CA SER A 323 -23.47 18.75 2.65
C SER A 323 -21.98 19.04 2.52
N ALA A 324 -21.19 18.60 3.51
CA ALA A 324 -19.73 18.72 3.49
C ALA A 324 -19.13 17.94 2.31
N SER A 325 -19.60 16.72 2.05
CA SER A 325 -19.15 15.91 0.91
C SER A 325 -19.50 16.56 -0.43
N ASP A 326 -20.70 17.12 -0.59
CA ASP A 326 -21.15 17.76 -1.84
C ASP A 326 -20.44 19.11 -2.13
N ALA A 327 -19.91 19.77 -1.09
CA ALA A 327 -19.15 21.02 -1.23
C ALA A 327 -17.80 20.82 -1.90
N VAL A 328 -17.13 19.69 -1.63
CA VAL A 328 -15.76 19.39 -2.11
C VAL A 328 -15.68 19.32 -3.64
N PRO A 329 -16.45 18.47 -4.35
CA PRO A 329 -16.39 18.40 -5.81
C PRO A 329 -16.84 19.71 -6.46
N THR A 330 -17.73 20.48 -5.82
CA THR A 330 -18.24 21.74 -6.35
C THR A 330 -17.19 22.85 -6.34
N GLN A 331 -16.41 22.94 -5.28
CA GLN A 331 -15.50 24.08 -5.03
C GLN A 331 -14.02 23.73 -5.26
N PHE A 332 -13.61 22.46 -5.10
CA PHE A 332 -12.21 22.06 -5.10
C PHE A 332 -11.84 21.17 -6.29
N GLU A 333 -12.49 20.01 -6.45
CA GLU A 333 -12.12 19.01 -7.45
C GLU A 333 -12.65 19.34 -8.85
N ARG A 334 -13.89 19.78 -8.95
CA ARG A 334 -14.61 20.11 -10.19
C ARG A 334 -14.53 19.00 -11.25
N PRO A 335 -14.92 17.77 -10.91
CA PRO A 335 -14.88 16.65 -11.83
C PRO A 335 -15.84 16.85 -13.02
N ALA A 336 -15.60 16.13 -14.10
CA ALA A 336 -16.47 16.18 -15.29
C ALA A 336 -17.88 15.62 -15.02
N ASP A 337 -18.01 14.62 -14.13
CA ASP A 337 -19.29 14.04 -13.72
C ASP A 337 -19.67 14.52 -12.31
N MET A 338 -20.72 15.32 -12.26
CA MET A 338 -21.35 15.88 -11.05
C MET A 338 -22.74 15.27 -10.79
N SER A 339 -23.00 14.07 -11.35
CA SER A 339 -24.29 13.40 -11.19
C SER A 339 -24.60 13.08 -9.73
N GLU A 340 -25.91 12.97 -9.41
CA GLU A 340 -26.34 12.60 -8.08
C GLU A 340 -25.80 11.21 -7.66
N ALA A 341 -25.64 10.29 -8.60
CA ALA A 341 -25.07 8.96 -8.32
C ALA A 341 -23.60 9.06 -7.81
N VAL A 342 -22.78 9.92 -8.41
CA VAL A 342 -21.41 10.18 -7.97
C VAL A 342 -21.40 10.81 -6.57
N LYS A 343 -22.22 11.83 -6.35
CA LYS A 343 -22.34 12.49 -5.03
C LYS A 343 -22.79 11.53 -3.93
N VAL A 344 -23.76 10.66 -4.22
CA VAL A 344 -24.23 9.63 -3.27
C VAL A 344 -23.09 8.67 -2.92
N LYS A 345 -22.29 8.25 -3.90
CA LYS A 345 -21.13 7.37 -3.67
C LYS A 345 -20.10 8.05 -2.76
N HIS A 346 -19.73 9.29 -3.02
CA HIS A 346 -18.77 10.04 -2.19
C HIS A 346 -19.29 10.23 -0.76
N ALA A 347 -20.58 10.58 -0.62
CA ALA A 347 -21.22 10.74 0.68
C ALA A 347 -21.29 9.41 1.45
N SER A 348 -21.49 8.27 0.79
CA SER A 348 -21.50 6.98 1.47
C SER A 348 -20.15 6.65 2.10
N PHE A 349 -19.03 6.93 1.40
CA PHE A 349 -17.69 6.83 1.99
C PHE A 349 -17.49 7.80 3.16
N ALA A 350 -18.00 9.01 3.03
CA ALA A 350 -17.93 10.00 4.11
C ALA A 350 -18.69 9.55 5.36
N GLU A 351 -19.89 8.97 5.21
CA GLU A 351 -20.66 8.40 6.31
C GLU A 351 -19.96 7.21 6.99
N GLU A 352 -19.22 6.39 6.21
CA GLU A 352 -18.40 5.32 6.76
C GLU A 352 -17.30 5.88 7.66
N PHE A 353 -16.54 6.87 7.22
CA PHE A 353 -15.51 7.51 8.02
C PHE A 353 -16.06 8.23 9.26
N LEU A 354 -17.20 8.90 9.14
CA LEU A 354 -17.85 9.51 10.31
C LEU A 354 -18.26 8.46 11.36
N ARG A 355 -18.75 7.30 10.92
CA ARG A 355 -19.11 6.20 11.79
C ARG A 355 -17.88 5.53 12.42
N GLU A 356 -16.80 5.41 11.68
CA GLU A 356 -15.56 4.76 12.12
C GLU A 356 -14.78 5.64 13.11
N PHE A 357 -14.65 6.95 12.82
CA PHE A 357 -13.78 7.85 13.55
C PHE A 357 -14.50 8.94 14.34
N GLY A 358 -15.78 9.19 14.07
CA GLY A 358 -16.56 10.21 14.75
C GLY A 358 -16.86 9.86 16.22
N GLY A 359 -17.12 10.88 17.04
CA GLY A 359 -17.41 10.73 18.48
C GLY A 359 -16.19 10.73 19.39
N GLY A 360 -14.97 10.91 18.83
CA GLY A 360 -13.77 11.16 19.60
C GLY A 360 -13.64 12.63 19.98
N THR A 361 -13.44 12.92 21.27
CA THR A 361 -13.10 14.29 21.73
C THR A 361 -11.69 14.60 21.23
N VAL A 362 -11.56 15.33 20.11
CA VAL A 362 -10.28 15.90 19.71
C VAL A 362 -9.96 17.01 20.70
N VAL A 363 -9.01 16.77 21.58
CA VAL A 363 -8.41 17.83 22.37
C VAL A 363 -7.55 18.64 21.40
N THR A 364 -8.10 19.72 20.82
CA THR A 364 -7.29 20.75 20.20
C THR A 364 -6.46 21.37 21.31
N VAL A 365 -5.16 21.15 21.28
CA VAL A 365 -4.24 21.78 22.22
C VAL A 365 -3.86 23.13 21.62
N PRO A 366 -4.43 24.26 22.07
CA PRO A 366 -3.91 25.56 21.73
C PRO A 366 -2.55 25.68 22.39
N ASP A 367 -1.58 26.31 21.74
CA ASP A 367 -0.21 26.56 22.21
C ASP A 367 0.08 26.10 23.64
N LEU A 368 0.57 24.85 23.76
CA LEU A 368 0.94 24.32 25.07
C LEU A 368 2.16 25.10 25.61
N PRO A 369 2.14 25.52 26.85
CA PRO A 369 3.34 26.02 27.49
C PRO A 369 4.43 24.92 27.47
N ASP A 370 5.70 25.32 27.39
CA ASP A 370 6.85 24.39 27.29
C ASP A 370 6.91 23.37 28.45
N ILE A 371 6.12 23.57 29.47
CA ILE A 371 5.98 22.68 30.62
C ILE A 371 4.49 22.54 30.98
N MET A 372 3.98 21.33 31.01
CA MET A 372 2.66 21.01 31.58
C MET A 372 2.80 20.19 32.85
N GLU A 373 2.13 20.65 33.90
CA GLU A 373 1.98 19.91 35.15
C GLU A 373 0.54 19.40 35.29
N GLY A 374 0.38 18.13 35.59
CA GLY A 374 -0.91 17.49 35.71
C GLY A 374 -0.91 16.30 36.66
N VAL A 375 -2.07 15.71 36.87
CA VAL A 375 -2.22 14.52 37.69
C VAL A 375 -2.70 13.38 36.80
N LEU A 376 -1.94 12.30 36.71
CA LEU A 376 -2.30 11.06 36.05
C LEU A 376 -2.88 10.08 37.06
N THR A 377 -4.09 9.56 36.84
CA THR A 377 -4.69 8.56 37.71
C THR A 377 -4.67 7.19 37.02
N LEU A 378 -3.96 6.24 37.63
CA LEU A 378 -3.85 4.86 37.17
C LEU A 378 -4.21 3.92 38.31
N GLY A 379 -5.15 2.98 38.09
CA GLY A 379 -5.53 1.98 39.09
C GLY A 379 -6.01 2.57 40.42
N GLY A 380 -6.69 3.73 40.39
CA GLY A 380 -7.18 4.42 41.59
C GLY A 380 -6.11 5.19 42.39
N LYS A 381 -4.88 5.27 41.89
CA LYS A 381 -3.80 6.09 42.49
C LYS A 381 -3.50 7.26 41.57
N SER A 382 -3.31 8.45 42.19
CA SER A 382 -2.99 9.70 41.49
C SER A 382 -1.50 10.01 41.58
N TYR A 383 -0.91 10.37 40.42
CA TYR A 383 0.52 10.71 40.28
C TYR A 383 0.64 12.13 39.69
N ALA A 384 1.42 12.97 40.35
CA ALA A 384 1.80 14.25 39.76
C ALA A 384 2.77 13.99 38.59
N VAL A 385 2.47 14.50 37.40
CA VAL A 385 3.31 14.35 36.19
C VAL A 385 3.68 15.72 35.65
N LYS A 386 4.92 15.82 35.19
CA LYS A 386 5.45 16.99 34.52
C LYS A 386 5.92 16.58 33.14
N LEU A 387 5.33 17.14 32.09
CA LEU A 387 5.66 16.87 30.68
C LEU A 387 6.40 18.07 30.11
N ASN A 388 7.57 17.85 29.56
CA ASN A 388 8.34 18.85 28.85
C ASN A 388 8.15 18.61 27.33
N ARG A 389 8.06 19.69 26.56
CA ARG A 389 8.11 19.60 25.09
C ARG A 389 9.50 19.12 24.68
N MET A 390 9.58 18.04 23.89
CA MET A 390 10.83 17.57 23.28
C MET A 390 11.06 18.27 21.94
#